data_724eabccf7404bf9a25257458a678823
#
_entry.id   724eabccf7404bf9a25257458a678823
#
_cell.length_a   1.000
_cell.length_b   1.000
_cell.length_c   1.000
_cell.angle_alpha   90.00
_cell.angle_beta   90.00
_cell.angle_gamma   90.00
#
_symmetry.space_group_name_H-M   'P 1'
#
loop_
_entity.id
_entity.type
_entity.pdbx_description
1 polymer ?
#
loop_
_entity_poly.entity_id
_entity_poly.type
_entity_poly.pdbx_seq_one_letter_code
_entity_poly.pdbx_strand_id
1 'polypeptide(L)'
;MSIDVRIPAPLRRVTNGADKVSVEAENLAAVIEALNEAYPGFKDRLCDESGSLRNFVNVYVNGEDVRFLDGLNTLTKSGDEISIVPAVAGGY
;
A
#
# COMPACT_ATOMS: atom_id res chain seq x y z
N MET A 1 -2.40 18.64 -0.48
CA MET A 1 -3.00 17.68 -1.44
C MET A 1 -2.43 16.32 -1.15
N SER A 2 -3.23 15.30 -1.25
CA SER A 2 -2.84 14.00 -0.73
C SER A 2 -3.17 12.87 -1.69
N ILE A 3 -2.54 11.72 -1.39
CA ILE A 3 -2.79 10.47 -2.07
C ILE A 3 -3.69 9.66 -1.15
N ASP A 4 -4.79 9.12 -1.69
CA ASP A 4 -5.70 8.29 -0.91
C ASP A 4 -5.28 6.83 -1.04
N VAL A 5 -5.10 6.17 0.10
CA VAL A 5 -4.74 4.76 0.15
C VAL A 5 -5.92 3.98 0.72
N ARG A 6 -6.46 3.06 -0.07
CA ARG A 6 -7.55 2.20 0.40
C ARG A 6 -6.97 1.01 1.13
N ILE A 7 -7.46 0.80 2.34
CA ILE A 7 -6.96 -0.25 3.23
C ILE A 7 -7.91 -1.44 3.16
N PRO A 8 -7.43 -2.63 2.77
CA PRO A 8 -8.29 -3.81 2.71
C PRO A 8 -8.70 -4.29 4.10
N ALA A 9 -9.82 -4.98 4.17
CA ALA A 9 -10.36 -5.43 5.45
C ALA A 9 -9.34 -6.17 6.33
N PRO A 10 -8.51 -7.09 5.79
CA PRO A 10 -7.53 -7.79 6.63
C PRO A 10 -6.49 -6.89 7.29
N LEU A 11 -6.26 -5.71 6.76
CA LEU A 11 -5.25 -4.79 7.29
C LEU A 11 -5.85 -3.66 8.13
N ARG A 12 -7.17 -3.58 8.24
CA ARG A 12 -7.81 -2.50 8.99
C ARG A 12 -7.52 -2.53 10.47
N ARG A 13 -7.17 -3.70 11.02
CA ARG A 13 -6.77 -3.77 12.42
C ARG A 13 -5.46 -3.02 12.67
N VAL A 14 -4.60 -2.92 11.66
CA VAL A 14 -3.35 -2.17 11.78
C VAL A 14 -3.61 -0.68 11.74
N THR A 15 -4.65 -0.25 11.03
CA THR A 15 -5.00 1.15 10.86
C THR A 15 -6.13 1.58 11.81
N ASN A 16 -6.36 0.84 12.88
CA ASN A 16 -7.40 1.14 13.87
C ASN A 16 -8.79 1.24 13.26
N GLY A 17 -9.04 0.44 12.22
CA GLY A 17 -10.35 0.39 11.57
C GLY A 17 -10.50 1.33 10.39
N ALA A 18 -9.49 2.11 10.06
CA ALA A 18 -9.58 3.02 8.91
C ALA A 18 -9.58 2.23 7.60
N ASP A 19 -10.53 2.53 6.74
CA ASP A 19 -10.61 1.90 5.42
C ASP A 19 -9.93 2.74 4.34
N LYS A 20 -9.57 3.98 4.67
CA LYS A 20 -8.86 4.87 3.78
C LYS A 20 -7.96 5.79 4.60
N VAL A 21 -6.73 5.96 4.13
CA VAL A 21 -5.75 6.83 4.78
C VAL A 21 -5.17 7.75 3.71
N SER A 22 -5.02 9.03 4.04
CA SER A 22 -4.42 10.00 3.12
C SER A 22 -2.97 10.25 3.53
N VAL A 23 -2.06 10.22 2.56
CA VAL A 23 -0.65 10.48 2.80
C VAL A 23 -0.10 11.36 1.68
N GLU A 24 1.06 11.95 1.91
CA GLU A 24 1.76 12.70 0.88
C GLU A 24 3.11 12.02 0.63
N ALA A 25 3.37 11.71 -0.63
CA ALA A 25 4.60 11.00 -0.98
C ALA A 25 4.86 11.11 -2.48
N GLU A 26 6.11 10.93 -2.89
CA GLU A 26 6.51 11.07 -4.28
C GLU A 26 6.51 9.76 -5.05
N ASN A 27 6.56 8.65 -4.34
CA ASN A 27 6.53 7.32 -4.97
C ASN A 27 5.91 6.32 -4.00
N LEU A 28 5.68 5.10 -4.51
CA LEU A 28 5.01 4.07 -3.71
C LEU A 28 5.81 3.70 -2.45
N ALA A 29 7.14 3.62 -2.57
CA ALA A 29 7.96 3.30 -1.41
C ALA A 29 7.76 4.34 -0.31
N ALA A 30 7.72 5.62 -0.67
CA ALA A 30 7.49 6.69 0.29
C ALA A 30 6.08 6.65 0.88
N VAL A 31 5.09 6.24 0.08
CA VAL A 31 3.72 6.04 0.57
C VAL A 31 3.73 4.98 1.68
N ILE A 32 4.40 3.86 1.44
CA ILE A 32 4.47 2.78 2.41
C ILE A 32 5.19 3.22 3.69
N GLU A 33 6.27 3.98 3.55
CA GLU A 33 6.98 4.51 4.72
C GLU A 33 6.11 5.46 5.52
N ALA A 34 5.35 6.33 4.84
CA ALA A 34 4.43 7.23 5.53
C ALA A 34 3.35 6.47 6.29
N LEU A 35 2.82 5.41 5.68
CA LEU A 35 1.84 4.57 6.34
C LEU A 35 2.43 3.87 7.55
N ASN A 36 3.68 3.43 7.45
CA ASN A 36 4.34 2.74 8.56
C ASN A 36 4.64 3.70 9.71
N GLU A 37 4.90 4.96 9.43
CA GLU A 37 5.08 5.96 10.48
C GLU A 37 3.78 6.23 11.23
N ALA A 38 2.68 6.31 10.51
CA ALA A 38 1.37 6.54 11.11
C ALA A 38 0.85 5.29 11.82
N TYR A 39 1.14 4.12 11.27
CA TYR A 39 0.66 2.85 11.79
C TYR A 39 1.82 1.86 11.83
N PRO A 40 2.62 1.86 12.91
CA PRO A 40 3.79 0.97 13.01
C PRO A 40 3.41 -0.49 12.78
N GLY A 41 4.21 -1.17 11.95
CA GLY A 41 3.95 -2.54 11.56
C GLY A 41 3.24 -2.69 10.23
N PHE A 42 2.76 -1.59 9.65
CA PHE A 42 2.05 -1.64 8.37
C PHE A 42 2.96 -2.15 7.25
N LYS A 43 4.18 -1.64 7.20
CA LYS A 43 5.13 -2.03 6.15
C LYS A 43 5.44 -3.52 6.18
N ASP A 44 5.52 -4.10 7.38
CA ASP A 44 5.81 -5.54 7.52
C ASP A 44 4.70 -6.41 6.93
N ARG A 45 3.50 -5.87 6.82
CA ARG A 45 2.38 -6.60 6.22
C ARG A 45 2.43 -6.58 4.71
N LEU A 46 3.06 -5.57 4.12
CA LEU A 46 3.13 -5.40 2.67
C LEU A 46 4.44 -5.87 2.07
N CYS A 47 5.53 -5.72 2.81
CA CYS A 47 6.87 -5.98 2.31
C CYS A 47 7.55 -7.08 3.09
N ASP A 48 8.45 -7.80 2.41
CA ASP A 48 9.26 -8.82 3.05
C ASP A 48 10.53 -8.19 3.64
N GLU A 49 11.43 -9.05 4.14
CA GLU A 49 12.65 -8.59 4.78
C GLU A 49 13.57 -7.82 3.84
N SER A 50 13.49 -8.09 2.55
CA SER A 50 14.33 -7.40 1.56
C SER A 50 13.74 -6.03 1.17
N GLY A 51 12.54 -5.72 1.63
CA GLY A 51 11.88 -4.47 1.30
C GLY A 51 11.02 -4.54 0.05
N SER A 52 10.91 -5.71 -0.55
CA SER A 52 10.07 -5.91 -1.74
C SER A 52 8.64 -6.26 -1.34
N LEU A 53 7.69 -5.92 -2.19
CA LEU A 53 6.30 -6.31 -1.95
C LEU A 53 6.19 -7.83 -1.89
N ARG A 54 5.41 -8.32 -0.92
CA ARG A 54 5.17 -9.74 -0.79
C ARG A 54 4.40 -10.26 -2.01
N ASN A 55 4.67 -11.51 -2.39
CA ASN A 55 4.08 -12.09 -3.59
C ASN A 55 2.54 -12.10 -3.58
N PHE A 56 1.95 -12.22 -2.40
CA PHE A 56 0.51 -12.28 -2.27
C PHE A 56 -0.15 -10.91 -2.04
N VAL A 57 0.63 -9.83 -2.16
CA VAL A 57 0.09 -8.49 -2.03
C VAL A 57 0.14 -7.81 -3.39
N ASN A 58 -1.01 -7.32 -3.84
CA ASN A 58 -1.11 -6.54 -5.06
C ASN A 58 -1.40 -5.09 -4.69
N VAL A 59 -0.72 -4.17 -5.33
CA VAL A 59 -0.93 -2.75 -5.13
C VAL A 59 -1.25 -2.12 -6.47
N TYR A 60 -2.31 -1.33 -6.49
CA TYR A 60 -2.76 -0.66 -7.71
C TYR A 60 -2.69 0.85 -7.50
N VAL A 61 -2.17 1.54 -8.50
CA VAL A 61 -2.20 3.00 -8.53
C VAL A 61 -3.16 3.39 -9.65
N ASN A 62 -4.26 4.02 -9.27
CA ASN A 62 -5.32 4.41 -10.22
C ASN A 62 -5.80 3.23 -11.06
N GLY A 63 -5.86 2.05 -10.44
CA GLY A 63 -6.35 0.86 -11.11
C GLY A 63 -5.30 0.05 -11.87
N GLU A 64 -4.04 0.49 -11.88
CA GLU A 64 -2.98 -0.23 -12.56
C GLU A 64 -2.06 -0.91 -11.55
N ASP A 65 -1.82 -2.21 -11.75
CA ASP A 65 -0.93 -2.98 -10.88
C ASP A 65 0.50 -2.45 -11.03
N VAL A 66 1.11 -2.11 -9.90
CA VAL A 66 2.46 -1.51 -9.91
C VAL A 66 3.52 -2.46 -10.44
N ARG A 67 3.26 -3.77 -10.45
CA ARG A 67 4.21 -4.73 -11.02
C ARG A 67 4.36 -4.56 -12.53
N PHE A 68 3.36 -3.96 -13.17
CA PHE A 68 3.43 -3.60 -14.59
C PHE A 68 3.90 -2.16 -14.79
N LEU A 69 4.20 -1.47 -13.71
CA LEU A 69 4.78 -0.12 -13.72
C LEU A 69 6.20 -0.23 -13.19
N ASP A 70 6.57 0.62 -12.23
CA ASP A 70 7.92 0.61 -11.68
C ASP A 70 7.98 0.03 -10.26
N GLY A 71 7.02 -0.81 -9.91
CA GLY A 71 6.99 -1.41 -8.59
C GLY A 71 7.00 -0.36 -7.49
N LEU A 72 7.89 -0.50 -6.51
CA LEU A 72 7.98 0.46 -5.43
C LEU A 72 8.48 1.83 -5.87
N ASN A 73 9.09 1.92 -7.04
CA ASN A 73 9.56 3.19 -7.59
C ASN A 73 8.51 3.91 -8.42
N THR A 74 7.29 3.34 -8.51
CA THR A 74 6.19 3.97 -9.22
C THR A 74 5.93 5.35 -8.63
N LEU A 75 5.98 6.38 -9.47
CA LEU A 75 5.76 7.74 -9.04
C LEU A 75 4.30 7.96 -8.68
N THR A 76 4.08 8.74 -7.63
CA THR A 76 2.75 9.11 -7.17
C THR A 76 2.62 10.63 -7.13
N LYS A 77 1.40 11.10 -7.22
CA LYS A 77 1.13 12.54 -7.19
C LYS A 77 -0.21 12.80 -6.51
N SER A 78 -0.43 14.05 -6.15
CA SER A 78 -1.68 14.45 -5.52
C SER A 78 -2.88 14.01 -6.35
N GLY A 79 -3.86 13.45 -5.68
CA GLY A 79 -5.08 12.98 -6.33
C GLY A 79 -5.03 11.51 -6.75
N ASP A 80 -3.87 10.87 -6.69
CA ASP A 80 -3.79 9.46 -7.01
C ASP A 80 -4.50 8.63 -5.94
N GLU A 81 -5.06 7.50 -6.38
CA GLU A 81 -5.67 6.54 -5.48
C GLU A 81 -4.88 5.25 -5.52
N ILE A 82 -4.48 4.78 -4.36
CA ILE A 82 -3.75 3.53 -4.22
C ILE A 82 -4.68 2.51 -3.56
N SER A 83 -4.77 1.33 -4.15
CA SER A 83 -5.55 0.23 -3.59
C SER A 83 -4.61 -0.91 -3.25
N ILE A 84 -4.72 -1.42 -2.03
CA ILE A 84 -3.94 -2.56 -1.56
C ILE A 84 -4.87 -3.76 -1.53
N VAL A 85 -4.51 -4.81 -2.26
CA VAL A 85 -5.33 -6.01 -2.37
C VAL A 85 -4.49 -7.21 -2.02
N PRO A 86 -4.58 -7.72 -0.80
CA PRO A 86 -3.87 -8.94 -0.45
C PRO A 86 -4.58 -10.14 -1.05
N ALA A 87 -3.82 -11.03 -1.68
CA ALA A 87 -4.37 -12.30 -2.12
C ALA A 87 -4.33 -13.25 -0.94
N VAL A 88 -5.45 -13.88 -0.65
CA VAL A 88 -5.50 -14.84 0.45
C VAL A 88 -5.13 -16.21 -0.10
N ALA A 89 -3.91 -16.62 0.18
CA ALA A 89 -3.45 -17.92 -0.27
C ALA A 89 -4.21 -19.03 0.45
N GLY A 90 -4.61 -20.02 -0.27
CA GLY A 90 -5.33 -21.16 0.29
C GLY A 90 -6.78 -20.87 0.58
N GLY A 91 -7.26 -19.81 0.07
CA GLY A 91 -8.64 -19.42 0.24
C GLY A 91 -8.84 -18.63 1.50
N TYR A 92 -8.75 -19.11 1.25
CA TYR A 92 -9.29 -18.63 1.84
C TYR A 92 -9.65 -18.77 2.08
#